data_ea88f4d44bb11447326db2bf6f62fb90
#
_entry.id   ea88f4d44bb11447326db2bf6f62fb90
#
_cell.length_a   1.000
_cell.length_b   1.000
_cell.length_c   1.000
_cell.angle_alpha   90.00
_cell.angle_beta   90.00
_cell.angle_gamma   90.00
#
_symmetry.space_group_name_H-M   'P 1'
#
loop_
_entity.id
_entity.type
_entity.pdbx_description
1 polymer ?
#
loop_
_entity_poly.entity_id
_entity_poly.type
_entity_poly.pdbx_seq_one_letter_code
_entity_poly.pdbx_strand_id
1 'polypeptide(L)'
;MIMNNDTSKLSGPVFHSPGFHTTTALPPLLRKLLALAFISLASSLAASQTSTTPVPDAKAVPVIDGGVGPCSADFTVTDSTGAPVYAAKVKVHIAYGFASAHRIDLEVGTNADGKARVIGLPDRIKHGLYFHASEGDRAGEAFDDPANTCKAQFTITLQKKTQ
;
A
#
# COMPACT_ATOMS: atom_id res chain seq x y z
N MET A 1 13.94 35.64 -39.11
CA MET A 1 12.82 35.45 -40.02
C MET A 1 11.77 34.60 -39.29
N ILE A 2 10.71 35.31 -38.83
CA ILE A 2 9.28 34.95 -38.74
C ILE A 2 8.96 33.69 -37.94
N MET A 3 8.58 33.80 -36.66
CA MET A 3 7.21 33.84 -36.07
C MET A 3 6.28 32.72 -36.58
N ASN A 4 5.78 31.87 -35.66
CA ASN A 4 4.34 31.75 -35.49
C ASN A 4 4.00 31.17 -34.10
N ASN A 5 3.28 31.98 -33.33
CA ASN A 5 2.44 31.61 -32.19
C ASN A 5 1.23 30.83 -32.72
N ASP A 6 0.89 29.73 -32.06
CA ASP A 6 -0.47 29.20 -32.12
C ASP A 6 -0.97 28.87 -30.72
N THR A 7 -1.76 29.78 -30.23
CA THR A 7 -2.56 29.72 -29.02
C THR A 7 -3.83 28.92 -29.31
N SER A 8 -3.89 27.64 -29.00
CA SER A 8 -5.13 26.84 -29.03
C SER A 8 -5.79 26.84 -27.67
N LYS A 9 -6.72 27.75 -27.51
CA LYS A 9 -7.70 27.93 -26.45
C LYS A 9 -8.71 26.77 -26.51
N LEU A 10 -8.61 25.78 -25.64
CA LEU A 10 -9.64 24.75 -25.46
C LEU A 10 -10.52 25.08 -24.26
N SER A 11 -11.73 25.55 -24.59
CA SER A 11 -12.85 25.72 -23.66
C SER A 11 -13.33 24.38 -23.15
N GLY A 12 -13.29 24.16 -21.82
CA GLY A 12 -13.90 23.00 -21.17
C GLY A 12 -15.43 23.17 -21.05
N PRO A 13 -16.19 22.07 -21.08
CA PRO A 13 -17.64 22.11 -20.93
C PRO A 13 -18.07 22.44 -19.50
N VAL A 14 -18.94 23.43 -19.40
CA VAL A 14 -19.62 23.81 -18.16
C VAL A 14 -20.73 22.81 -17.89
N PHE A 15 -20.59 22.00 -16.83
CA PHE A 15 -21.68 21.14 -16.33
C PHE A 15 -22.68 21.98 -15.54
N HIS A 16 -23.86 22.16 -16.12
CA HIS A 16 -25.04 22.67 -15.45
C HIS A 16 -25.70 21.53 -14.66
N SER A 17 -25.74 21.67 -13.32
CA SER A 17 -26.57 20.82 -12.47
C SER A 17 -28.02 21.33 -12.48
N PRO A 18 -29.03 20.51 -12.79
CA PRO A 18 -30.42 20.87 -12.58
C PRO A 18 -30.79 20.70 -11.10
N GLY A 19 -31.12 21.79 -10.45
CA GLY A 19 -31.71 21.81 -9.14
C GLY A 19 -33.16 21.30 -9.19
N PHE A 20 -33.45 20.19 -8.52
CA PHE A 20 -34.81 19.75 -8.25
C PHE A 20 -35.22 20.20 -6.85
N HIS A 21 -35.89 21.35 -6.77
CA HIS A 21 -36.68 21.73 -5.60
C HIS A 21 -38.10 21.26 -5.80
N THR A 22 -38.47 20.16 -5.15
CA THR A 22 -39.89 19.78 -5.03
C THR A 22 -40.27 19.92 -3.56
N THR A 23 -40.73 21.10 -3.20
CA THR A 23 -41.38 21.36 -1.91
C THR A 23 -42.83 20.98 -2.06
N THR A 24 -43.21 19.78 -1.65
CA THR A 24 -44.63 19.38 -1.51
C THR A 24 -45.11 19.79 -0.14
N ALA A 25 -45.81 20.93 -0.07
CA ALA A 25 -46.49 21.39 1.12
C ALA A 25 -47.75 20.55 1.38
N LEU A 26 -47.79 19.76 2.45
CA LEU A 26 -49.00 19.08 2.92
C LEU A 26 -49.96 20.08 3.58
N PRO A 27 -51.28 19.98 3.35
CA PRO A 27 -52.27 20.87 3.90
C PRO A 27 -52.44 20.69 5.45
N PRO A 28 -52.71 21.78 6.18
CA PRO A 28 -52.68 21.81 7.66
C PRO A 28 -53.84 21.07 8.37
N LEU A 29 -54.75 20.42 7.65
CA LEU A 29 -55.92 19.77 8.25
C LEU A 29 -55.73 18.30 8.63
N LEU A 30 -54.63 17.67 8.27
CA LEU A 30 -54.33 16.25 8.60
C LEU A 30 -53.44 16.10 9.83
N ARG A 31 -53.16 17.20 10.53
CA ARG A 31 -52.19 17.22 11.65
C ARG A 31 -52.80 16.97 13.05
N LYS A 32 -54.14 16.76 13.15
CA LYS A 32 -54.83 16.64 14.45
C LYS A 32 -55.39 15.27 14.79
N LEU A 33 -55.17 14.22 14.02
CA LEU A 33 -55.78 12.90 14.28
C LEU A 33 -54.79 11.72 14.37
N LEU A 34 -53.48 11.95 14.57
CA LEU A 34 -52.51 10.85 14.76
C LEU A 34 -51.67 11.03 16.02
N ALA A 35 -52.30 11.48 17.10
CA ALA A 35 -51.67 11.56 18.42
C ALA A 35 -52.40 10.64 19.39
N LEU A 36 -52.36 9.34 19.18
CA LEU A 36 -52.67 8.31 20.20
C LEU A 36 -52.47 6.93 19.57
N ALA A 37 -51.56 6.19 20.16
CA ALA A 37 -51.21 4.80 19.92
C ALA A 37 -49.89 4.63 19.10
N PHE A 38 -48.81 4.40 19.82
CA PHE A 38 -47.87 3.28 19.69
C PHE A 38 -46.65 3.54 20.56
N ILE A 39 -46.85 3.40 21.88
CA ILE A 39 -45.73 3.06 22.76
C ILE A 39 -45.46 1.58 22.52
N SER A 40 -44.79 1.28 21.44
CA SER A 40 -44.18 -0.02 21.21
C SER A 40 -42.77 0.01 21.78
N LEU A 41 -42.59 -0.70 22.87
CA LEU A 41 -41.33 -1.03 23.51
C LEU A 41 -40.53 -1.88 22.50
N ALA A 42 -39.84 -1.27 21.58
CA ALA A 42 -38.83 -1.92 20.74
C ALA A 42 -37.51 -1.89 21.52
N SER A 43 -37.28 -2.92 22.35
CA SER A 43 -35.97 -3.23 22.89
C SER A 43 -35.09 -3.64 21.76
N SER A 44 -34.38 -2.69 21.16
CA SER A 44 -33.32 -2.94 20.20
C SER A 44 -32.17 -3.59 20.97
N LEU A 45 -32.04 -4.93 20.89
CA LEU A 45 -30.79 -5.59 21.18
C LEU A 45 -29.78 -5.07 20.14
N ALA A 46 -28.99 -4.08 20.51
CA ALA A 46 -27.80 -3.70 19.80
C ALA A 46 -26.82 -4.88 19.90
N ALA A 47 -26.86 -5.76 18.90
CA ALA A 47 -25.79 -6.73 18.70
C ALA A 47 -24.51 -5.95 18.40
N SER A 48 -23.68 -5.75 19.43
CA SER A 48 -22.33 -5.25 19.28
C SER A 48 -21.57 -6.25 18.41
N GLN A 49 -21.50 -5.98 17.10
CA GLN A 49 -20.59 -6.69 16.22
C GLN A 49 -19.18 -6.25 16.61
N THR A 50 -18.56 -7.02 17.47
CA THR A 50 -17.12 -6.92 17.72
C THR A 50 -16.43 -7.29 16.41
N SER A 51 -16.07 -6.28 15.61
CA SER A 51 -15.20 -6.46 14.46
C SER A 51 -13.84 -6.90 15.00
N THR A 52 -13.66 -8.20 15.13
CA THR A 52 -12.35 -8.78 15.41
C THR A 52 -11.53 -8.59 14.15
N THR A 53 -10.85 -7.45 14.03
CA THR A 53 -9.76 -7.29 13.06
C THR A 53 -8.76 -8.41 13.39
N PRO A 54 -8.47 -9.34 12.47
CA PRO A 54 -7.49 -10.37 12.74
C PRO A 54 -6.16 -9.68 13.07
N VAL A 55 -5.68 -9.88 14.31
CA VAL A 55 -4.35 -9.45 14.70
C VAL A 55 -3.39 -10.20 13.79
N PRO A 56 -2.54 -9.50 13.01
CA PRO A 56 -1.56 -10.17 12.15
C PRO A 56 -0.71 -11.11 13.00
N ASP A 57 -0.62 -12.38 12.60
CA ASP A 57 0.25 -13.33 13.28
C ASP A 57 1.70 -12.81 13.16
N ALA A 58 2.30 -12.47 14.30
CA ALA A 58 3.66 -11.93 14.35
C ALA A 58 4.72 -12.88 13.76
N LYS A 59 4.38 -14.15 13.56
CA LYS A 59 5.22 -15.16 12.90
C LYS A 59 4.93 -15.33 11.41
N ALA A 60 3.77 -14.90 10.91
CA ALA A 60 3.50 -14.94 9.48
C ALA A 60 4.55 -14.10 8.73
N VAL A 61 5.13 -14.66 7.67
CA VAL A 61 6.13 -13.94 6.86
C VAL A 61 5.40 -12.90 6.01
N PRO A 62 5.65 -11.61 6.20
CA PRO A 62 5.05 -10.58 5.38
C PRO A 62 5.53 -10.70 3.93
N VAL A 63 4.59 -10.53 2.98
CA VAL A 63 4.87 -10.61 1.54
C VAL A 63 4.37 -9.34 0.88
N ILE A 64 5.21 -8.77 0.00
CA ILE A 64 4.80 -7.69 -0.91
C ILE A 64 4.98 -8.14 -2.35
N ASP A 65 4.02 -7.80 -3.22
CA ASP A 65 4.05 -8.12 -4.65
C ASP A 65 4.32 -6.87 -5.47
N GLY A 66 5.40 -6.89 -6.25
CA GLY A 66 5.75 -5.83 -7.20
C GLY A 66 4.95 -5.90 -8.51
N GLY A 67 4.40 -7.07 -8.85
CA GLY A 67 3.56 -7.25 -10.03
C GLY A 67 4.26 -7.04 -11.38
N VAL A 68 5.61 -7.06 -11.42
CA VAL A 68 6.39 -6.70 -12.64
C VAL A 68 7.15 -7.88 -13.24
N GLY A 69 7.10 -9.06 -12.63
CA GLY A 69 7.75 -10.25 -13.17
C GLY A 69 7.58 -11.50 -12.31
N PRO A 70 8.23 -12.61 -12.68
CA PRO A 70 8.06 -13.90 -12.03
C PRO A 70 9.03 -14.15 -10.86
N CYS A 71 10.02 -13.27 -10.64
CA CYS A 71 11.09 -13.51 -9.69
C CYS A 71 10.71 -13.11 -8.25
N SER A 72 11.48 -13.59 -7.27
CA SER A 72 11.24 -13.35 -5.85
C SER A 72 12.53 -13.31 -5.05
N ALA A 73 12.50 -12.64 -3.90
CA ALA A 73 13.58 -12.60 -2.93
C ALA A 73 13.04 -12.81 -1.50
N ASP A 74 13.68 -13.73 -0.78
CA ASP A 74 13.43 -14.01 0.63
C ASP A 74 14.52 -13.36 1.48
N PHE A 75 14.11 -12.72 2.57
CA PHE A 75 15.02 -12.02 3.46
C PHE A 75 14.97 -12.58 4.87
N THR A 76 16.14 -12.68 5.50
CA THR A 76 16.30 -12.81 6.93
C THR A 76 17.15 -11.63 7.41
N VAL A 77 16.58 -10.76 8.21
CA VAL A 77 17.27 -9.57 8.74
C VAL A 77 17.68 -9.83 10.17
N THR A 78 18.97 -9.67 10.44
CA THR A 78 19.58 -9.89 11.75
C THR A 78 20.32 -8.63 12.22
N ASP A 79 20.55 -8.54 13.51
CA ASP A 79 21.50 -7.57 14.07
C ASP A 79 22.95 -8.09 14.03
N SER A 80 23.89 -7.31 14.54
CA SER A 80 25.31 -7.66 14.59
C SER A 80 25.62 -8.89 15.48
N THR A 81 24.69 -9.32 16.33
CA THR A 81 24.82 -10.51 17.17
C THR A 81 24.21 -11.76 16.51
N GLY A 82 23.55 -11.58 15.35
CA GLY A 82 22.82 -12.65 14.65
C GLY A 82 21.37 -12.83 15.13
N ALA A 83 20.89 -11.99 16.06
CA ALA A 83 19.50 -12.07 16.51
C ALA A 83 18.55 -11.48 15.43
N PRO A 84 17.34 -12.09 15.22
CA PRO A 84 16.38 -11.60 14.25
C PRO A 84 15.87 -10.19 14.63
N VAL A 85 15.69 -9.33 13.64
CA VAL A 85 15.19 -7.97 13.84
C VAL A 85 13.73 -7.91 13.39
N TYR A 86 12.83 -7.64 14.33
CA TYR A 86 11.41 -7.43 14.08
C TYR A 86 11.16 -6.03 13.50
N ALA A 87 10.19 -5.94 12.58
CA ALA A 87 9.76 -4.70 11.93
C ALA A 87 10.87 -3.90 11.21
N ALA A 88 12.01 -4.54 10.90
CA ALA A 88 12.98 -3.94 10.00
C ALA A 88 12.35 -3.73 8.62
N LYS A 89 12.59 -2.58 8.01
CA LYS A 89 12.04 -2.20 6.71
C LYS A 89 13.00 -2.62 5.61
N VAL A 90 12.56 -3.52 4.73
CA VAL A 90 13.29 -3.87 3.50
C VAL A 90 12.69 -3.09 2.34
N LYS A 91 13.51 -2.28 1.69
CA LYS A 91 13.13 -1.43 0.55
C LYS A 91 13.87 -1.84 -0.70
N VAL A 92 13.19 -1.75 -1.85
CA VAL A 92 13.81 -1.89 -3.17
C VAL A 92 13.19 -0.88 -4.13
N HIS A 93 14.08 -0.22 -4.90
CA HIS A 93 13.71 0.62 -6.03
C HIS A 93 13.90 -0.15 -7.33
N ILE A 94 12.83 -0.32 -8.10
CA ILE A 94 12.84 -1.10 -9.34
C ILE A 94 12.56 -0.16 -10.50
N ALA A 95 13.54 -0.04 -11.42
CA ALA A 95 13.38 0.66 -12.69
C ALA A 95 13.31 -0.39 -13.80
N TYR A 96 12.16 -0.53 -14.47
CA TYR A 96 11.90 -1.60 -15.42
C TYR A 96 11.29 -1.09 -16.73
N GLY A 97 11.12 -2.01 -17.72
CA GLY A 97 10.60 -1.69 -19.04
C GLY A 97 11.63 -1.09 -19.97
N PHE A 98 11.17 -0.66 -21.16
CA PHE A 98 12.04 -0.06 -22.17
C PHE A 98 12.70 1.22 -21.65
N ALA A 99 14.02 1.30 -21.74
CA ALA A 99 14.82 2.42 -21.22
C ALA A 99 14.58 2.75 -19.72
N SER A 100 14.14 1.78 -18.92
CA SER A 100 13.82 1.99 -17.49
C SER A 100 12.75 3.10 -17.26
N ALA A 101 11.78 3.19 -18.18
CA ALA A 101 10.75 4.24 -18.14
C ALA A 101 9.77 4.09 -16.98
N HIS A 102 9.60 2.88 -16.44
CA HIS A 102 8.73 2.60 -15.31
C HIS A 102 9.54 2.44 -14.03
N ARG A 103 9.00 2.95 -12.92
CA ARG A 103 9.61 2.87 -11.60
C ARG A 103 8.58 2.48 -10.56
N ILE A 104 8.99 1.63 -9.62
CA ILE A 104 8.20 1.23 -8.47
C ILE A 104 9.11 1.12 -7.24
N ASP A 105 8.62 1.60 -6.11
CA ASP A 105 9.26 1.47 -4.81
C ASP A 105 8.45 0.51 -3.96
N LEU A 106 9.09 -0.55 -3.48
CA LEU A 106 8.47 -1.53 -2.59
C LEU A 106 9.10 -1.43 -1.20
N GLU A 107 8.27 -1.55 -0.17
CA GLU A 107 8.72 -1.61 1.22
C GLU A 107 7.93 -2.70 1.95
N VAL A 108 8.63 -3.60 2.64
CA VAL A 108 8.04 -4.65 3.47
C VAL A 108 8.73 -4.69 4.83
N GLY A 109 7.96 -4.86 5.90
CA GLY A 109 8.49 -5.05 7.26
C GLY A 109 8.80 -6.51 7.53
N THR A 110 9.78 -6.82 8.39
CA THR A 110 10.07 -8.18 8.83
C THR A 110 9.16 -8.63 9.96
N ASN A 111 8.88 -9.95 10.04
CA ASN A 111 8.16 -10.57 11.13
C ASN A 111 9.04 -10.75 12.40
N ALA A 112 8.52 -11.42 13.44
CA ALA A 112 9.25 -11.67 14.69
C ALA A 112 10.52 -12.52 14.50
N ASP A 113 10.60 -13.32 13.43
CA ASP A 113 11.77 -14.13 13.08
C ASP A 113 12.74 -13.37 12.13
N GLY A 114 12.54 -12.07 11.93
CA GLY A 114 13.34 -11.24 11.04
C GLY A 114 13.09 -11.51 9.55
N LYS A 115 12.01 -12.21 9.19
CA LYS A 115 11.75 -12.66 7.82
C LYS A 115 10.79 -11.75 7.08
N ALA A 116 11.05 -11.56 5.78
CA ALA A 116 10.18 -10.89 4.81
C ALA A 116 10.37 -11.50 3.42
N ARG A 117 9.39 -11.30 2.53
CA ARG A 117 9.44 -11.78 1.15
C ARG A 117 8.96 -10.68 0.21
N VAL A 118 9.68 -10.52 -0.91
CA VAL A 118 9.26 -9.72 -2.06
C VAL A 118 9.05 -10.65 -3.25
N ILE A 119 7.88 -10.59 -3.88
CA ILE A 119 7.54 -11.35 -5.08
C ILE A 119 7.23 -10.41 -6.24
N GLY A 120 7.02 -10.95 -7.44
CA GLY A 120 6.67 -10.12 -8.59
C GLY A 120 7.83 -9.26 -9.08
N LEU A 121 9.09 -9.66 -8.82
CA LEU A 121 10.29 -8.97 -9.29
C LEU A 121 10.52 -9.26 -10.78
N PRO A 122 11.10 -8.32 -11.56
CA PRO A 122 11.41 -8.53 -12.96
C PRO A 122 12.53 -9.59 -13.11
N ASP A 123 12.45 -10.39 -14.18
CA ASP A 123 13.47 -11.38 -14.52
C ASP A 123 14.69 -10.79 -15.26
N ARG A 124 14.57 -9.55 -15.75
CA ARG A 124 15.62 -8.83 -16.49
C ARG A 124 15.64 -7.36 -16.11
N ILE A 125 16.78 -6.92 -15.59
CA ILE A 125 17.01 -5.53 -15.21
C ILE A 125 18.47 -5.16 -15.48
N LYS A 126 18.73 -3.94 -15.97
CA LYS A 126 20.07 -3.56 -16.43
C LYS A 126 21.14 -3.50 -15.33
N HIS A 127 20.73 -3.15 -14.12
CA HIS A 127 21.66 -2.83 -13.03
C HIS A 127 21.48 -3.74 -11.80
N GLY A 128 20.69 -4.82 -11.92
CA GLY A 128 20.30 -5.64 -10.78
C GLY A 128 19.39 -4.91 -9.80
N LEU A 129 19.14 -5.53 -8.67
CA LEU A 129 18.28 -5.02 -7.60
C LEU A 129 19.12 -4.82 -6.33
N TYR A 130 19.02 -3.64 -5.74
CA TYR A 130 19.58 -3.32 -4.43
C TYR A 130 18.48 -3.28 -3.41
N PHE A 131 18.58 -4.12 -2.38
CA PHE A 131 17.67 -4.18 -1.26
C PHE A 131 18.32 -3.51 -0.05
N HIS A 132 17.65 -2.51 0.51
CA HIS A 132 18.11 -1.78 1.67
C HIS A 132 17.26 -2.15 2.87
N ALA A 133 17.85 -2.81 3.86
CA ALA A 133 17.20 -3.10 5.12
C ALA A 133 17.59 -2.04 6.16
N SER A 134 16.63 -1.57 6.96
CA SER A 134 16.89 -0.59 8.00
C SER A 134 15.96 -0.74 9.20
N GLU A 135 16.48 -0.41 10.39
CA GLU A 135 15.72 -0.29 11.63
C GLU A 135 16.43 0.73 12.54
N GLY A 136 15.75 1.83 12.87
CA GLY A 136 16.34 2.94 13.63
C GLY A 136 17.56 3.53 12.94
N ASP A 137 18.69 3.55 13.65
CA ASP A 137 19.99 4.03 13.18
C ASP A 137 20.86 2.94 12.51
N ARG A 138 20.31 1.74 12.33
CA ARG A 138 20.99 0.59 11.73
C ARG A 138 20.54 0.39 10.29
N ALA A 139 21.46 -0.08 9.44
CA ALA A 139 21.17 -0.43 8.05
C ALA A 139 22.06 -1.56 7.55
N GLY A 140 21.58 -2.22 6.48
CA GLY A 140 22.30 -3.25 5.74
C GLY A 140 21.76 -3.33 4.32
N GLU A 141 22.48 -4.00 3.44
CA GLU A 141 22.17 -4.08 2.02
C GLU A 141 22.35 -5.50 1.49
N ALA A 142 21.59 -5.83 0.45
CA ALA A 142 21.80 -7.01 -0.39
C ALA A 142 21.65 -6.63 -1.86
N PHE A 143 22.31 -7.37 -2.71
CA PHE A 143 22.26 -7.20 -4.17
C PHE A 143 21.81 -8.50 -4.83
N ASP A 144 20.94 -8.39 -5.82
CA ASP A 144 20.52 -9.49 -6.67
C ASP A 144 20.61 -9.12 -8.16
N ASP A 145 20.96 -10.08 -8.97
CA ASP A 145 20.75 -10.02 -10.42
C ASP A 145 19.70 -11.08 -10.81
N PRO A 146 18.44 -10.70 -10.99
CA PRO A 146 17.35 -11.64 -11.27
C PRO A 146 17.55 -12.45 -12.55
N ALA A 147 18.38 -11.98 -13.48
CA ALA A 147 18.72 -12.74 -14.68
C ALA A 147 19.53 -14.01 -14.35
N ASN A 148 20.26 -13.97 -13.24
CA ASN A 148 21.06 -15.10 -12.75
C ASN A 148 20.33 -15.89 -11.66
N THR A 149 19.60 -15.21 -10.77
CA THR A 149 18.96 -15.82 -9.60
C THR A 149 17.52 -15.33 -9.43
N CYS A 150 16.56 -15.99 -10.08
CA CYS A 150 15.16 -15.58 -10.04
C CYS A 150 14.44 -15.89 -8.70
N LYS A 151 15.02 -16.70 -7.84
CA LYS A 151 14.56 -16.99 -6.47
C LYS A 151 15.72 -16.83 -5.51
N ALA A 152 15.95 -15.60 -5.12
CA ALA A 152 17.08 -15.24 -4.26
C ALA A 152 16.75 -15.41 -2.78
N GLN A 153 17.79 -15.66 -1.96
CA GLN A 153 17.68 -15.71 -0.50
C GLN A 153 18.82 -14.90 0.10
N PHE A 154 18.50 -13.99 1.01
CA PHE A 154 19.48 -13.10 1.63
C PHE A 154 19.38 -13.13 3.15
N THR A 155 20.56 -13.11 3.79
CA THR A 155 20.69 -12.72 5.18
C THR A 155 21.33 -11.34 5.23
N ILE A 156 20.59 -10.35 5.73
CA ILE A 156 21.07 -8.97 5.83
C ILE A 156 21.35 -8.66 7.31
N THR A 157 22.62 -8.41 7.63
CA THR A 157 23.02 -7.99 8.98
C THR A 157 22.98 -6.48 9.08
N LEU A 158 22.18 -5.94 10.00
CA LEU A 158 22.09 -4.51 10.25
C LEU A 158 23.29 -4.03 11.10
N GLN A 159 23.96 -3.01 10.62
CA GLN A 159 25.05 -2.34 11.31
C GLN A 159 24.70 -0.88 11.56
N LYS A 160 25.24 -0.30 12.64
CA LYS A 160 25.05 1.11 12.94
C LYS A 160 25.59 1.96 11.78
N LYS A 161 24.82 2.93 11.31
CA LYS A 161 25.28 3.88 10.29
C LYS A 161 26.45 4.69 10.85
N THR A 162 27.62 4.59 10.22
CA THR A 162 28.75 5.46 10.51
C THR A 162 28.43 6.83 9.90
N GLN A 163 28.37 7.87 10.74
CA GLN A 163 28.24 9.26 10.31
C GLN A 163 29.54 9.76 9.73
#